data_8cbc179d474bfdef338c405e02f6e15f
#
_entry.id   8cbc179d474bfdef338c405e02f6e15f
#
_cell.length_a   1.000
_cell.length_b   1.000
_cell.length_c   1.000
_cell.angle_alpha   90.00
_cell.angle_beta   90.00
_cell.angle_gamma   90.00
#
_symmetry.space_group_name_H-M   'P 1'
#
loop_
_entity.id
_entity.type
_entity.pdbx_description
1 polymer ?
#
loop_
_entity_poly.entity_id
_entity_poly.type
_entity_poly.pdbx_seq_one_letter_code
_entity_poly.pdbx_strand_id
1 'polypeptide(L)'
;MIRPEDNTFPILAVQTTYKCNMLCANCYLGDMLNNPKFADVDPTKLEEVFKKLPKRTDIRFIGAEPTMNDGLFEMIKIAKKYKHRPQILTNGLKLGQEQYVIDLKKSGLNWLGLSMNGGLDDEVYKRFDNGKYAKLKKRAL
;
A
#
# COMPACT_ATOMS: atom_id res chain seq x y z
N MET A 1 -24.39 -12.88 -4.38
CA MET A 1 -23.75 -12.98 -5.71
C MET A 1 -23.91 -11.63 -6.37
N ILE A 2 -22.80 -10.89 -6.65
CA ILE A 2 -22.83 -9.58 -7.32
C ILE A 2 -23.12 -9.88 -8.79
N ARG A 3 -24.18 -9.29 -9.34
CA ARG A 3 -24.51 -9.49 -10.75
C ARG A 3 -23.59 -8.63 -11.63
N PRO A 4 -23.19 -9.09 -12.82
CA PRO A 4 -22.34 -8.32 -13.73
C PRO A 4 -22.91 -6.94 -14.10
N GLU A 5 -24.24 -6.80 -14.12
CA GLU A 5 -24.94 -5.55 -14.39
C GLU A 5 -24.86 -4.53 -13.24
N ASP A 6 -24.58 -4.95 -12.00
CA ASP A 6 -24.49 -4.04 -10.86
C ASP A 6 -23.18 -3.24 -10.85
N ASN A 7 -22.19 -3.67 -11.65
CA ASN A 7 -20.91 -3.01 -11.97
C ASN A 7 -20.26 -2.25 -10.78
N THR A 8 -20.53 -2.73 -9.57
CA THR A 8 -20.14 -2.12 -8.31
C THR A 8 -19.00 -2.91 -7.69
N PHE A 9 -17.77 -2.74 -8.22
CA PHE A 9 -16.59 -3.13 -7.46
C PHE A 9 -16.32 -2.05 -6.42
N PRO A 10 -16.63 -2.28 -5.15
CA PRO A 10 -16.39 -1.28 -4.11
C PRO A 10 -14.90 -0.95 -3.99
N ILE A 11 -14.04 -1.95 -4.15
CA ILE A 11 -12.59 -1.82 -4.00
C ILE A 11 -11.87 -2.69 -5.02
N LEU A 12 -10.87 -2.13 -5.71
CA LEU A 12 -9.86 -2.88 -6.42
C LEU A 12 -8.56 -2.87 -5.59
N ALA A 13 -8.12 -4.04 -5.12
CA ALA A 13 -6.82 -4.19 -4.48
C ALA A 13 -5.72 -4.43 -5.53
N VAL A 14 -4.66 -3.65 -5.49
CA VAL A 14 -3.50 -3.75 -6.37
C VAL A 14 -2.28 -4.14 -5.55
N GLN A 15 -1.77 -5.35 -5.77
CA GLN A 15 -0.50 -5.82 -5.20
C GLN A 15 0.66 -5.12 -5.91
N THR A 16 1.24 -4.08 -5.31
CA THR A 16 2.19 -3.20 -5.99
C THR A 16 3.62 -3.73 -6.04
N THR A 17 4.01 -4.48 -5.01
CA THR A 17 5.38 -4.97 -4.84
C THR A 17 5.44 -6.17 -3.91
N TYR A 18 6.51 -6.95 -4.01
CA TYR A 18 6.87 -8.00 -3.05
C TYR A 18 8.00 -7.57 -2.11
N LYS A 19 8.46 -6.31 -2.22
CA LYS A 19 9.48 -5.74 -1.35
C LYS A 19 8.87 -5.21 -0.05
N CYS A 20 9.56 -5.43 1.07
CA CYS A 20 9.20 -4.88 2.37
C CYS A 20 10.46 -4.53 3.17
N ASN A 21 10.38 -3.49 3.97
CA ASN A 21 11.39 -3.08 4.93
C ASN A 21 11.14 -3.63 6.36
N MET A 22 10.20 -4.59 6.48
CA MET A 22 9.94 -5.40 7.69
C MET A 22 9.99 -6.89 7.32
N LEU A 23 10.25 -7.74 8.33
CA LEU A 23 10.32 -9.20 8.20
C LEU A 23 9.39 -9.86 9.22
N CYS A 24 8.10 -9.58 9.13
CA CYS A 24 7.09 -10.09 10.05
C CYS A 24 7.02 -11.62 10.01
N ALA A 25 7.02 -12.25 11.18
CA ALA A 25 6.98 -13.72 11.30
C ALA A 25 5.71 -14.34 10.73
N ASN A 26 4.60 -13.60 10.72
CA ASN A 26 3.30 -14.01 10.22
C ASN A 26 2.96 -13.43 8.84
N CYS A 27 3.98 -13.02 8.07
CA CYS A 27 3.74 -12.45 6.74
C CYS A 27 3.13 -13.49 5.80
N TYR A 28 1.96 -13.17 5.22
CA TYR A 28 1.26 -14.07 4.30
C TYR A 28 2.01 -14.35 2.98
N LEU A 29 3.01 -13.52 2.67
CA LEU A 29 3.81 -13.68 1.44
C LEU A 29 4.86 -14.81 1.55
N GLY A 30 5.26 -15.19 2.78
CA GLY A 30 6.24 -16.27 2.96
C GLY A 30 7.49 -16.07 2.09
N ASP A 31 7.85 -17.08 1.29
CA ASP A 31 9.04 -17.10 0.42
C ASP A 31 8.97 -16.10 -0.76
N MET A 32 7.83 -15.48 -1.00
CA MET A 32 7.69 -14.44 -2.01
C MET A 32 8.22 -13.08 -1.51
N LEU A 33 8.30 -12.88 -0.18
CA LEU A 33 8.76 -11.64 0.40
C LEU A 33 10.21 -11.33 0.02
N ASN A 34 10.45 -10.14 -0.53
CA ASN A 34 11.77 -9.70 -1.00
C ASN A 34 12.44 -10.62 -2.04
N ASN A 35 11.68 -11.48 -2.69
CA ASN A 35 12.20 -12.37 -3.71
C ASN A 35 12.37 -11.62 -5.04
N PRO A 36 13.59 -11.52 -5.58
CA PRO A 36 13.89 -10.74 -6.78
C PRO A 36 13.25 -11.28 -8.08
N LYS A 37 12.68 -12.48 -8.05
CA LYS A 37 11.93 -13.03 -9.18
C LYS A 37 10.61 -12.31 -9.44
N PHE A 38 10.08 -11.60 -8.43
CA PHE A 38 8.82 -10.87 -8.55
C PHE A 38 9.11 -9.39 -8.80
N ALA A 39 8.72 -8.93 -9.98
CA ALA A 39 8.87 -7.52 -10.36
C ALA A 39 7.82 -6.63 -9.67
N ASP A 40 8.18 -5.38 -9.44
CA ASP A 40 7.24 -4.33 -9.05
C ASP A 40 6.23 -4.07 -10.16
N VAL A 41 5.03 -3.66 -9.79
CA VAL A 41 4.02 -3.25 -10.75
C VAL A 41 4.46 -1.96 -11.44
N ASP A 42 4.43 -1.98 -12.77
CA ASP A 42 4.66 -0.83 -13.62
C ASP A 42 3.39 0.05 -13.63
N PRO A 43 3.47 1.34 -13.24
CA PRO A 43 2.33 2.25 -13.23
C PRO A 43 1.60 2.34 -14.59
N THR A 44 2.32 2.27 -15.70
CA THR A 44 1.74 2.43 -17.04
C THR A 44 0.76 1.31 -17.38
N LYS A 45 0.99 0.09 -16.87
CA LYS A 45 0.10 -1.06 -17.09
C LYS A 45 -1.23 -0.91 -16.36
N LEU A 46 -1.28 -0.13 -15.28
CA LEU A 46 -2.51 0.12 -14.53
C LEU A 46 -3.44 1.10 -15.24
N GLU A 47 -2.92 1.97 -16.09
CA GLU A 47 -3.72 2.99 -16.75
C GLU A 47 -4.85 2.38 -17.58
N GLU A 48 -4.58 1.33 -18.35
CA GLU A 48 -5.58 0.65 -19.16
C GLU A 48 -6.65 -0.07 -18.31
N VAL A 49 -6.28 -0.52 -17.13
CA VAL A 49 -7.21 -1.10 -16.17
C VAL A 49 -8.13 -0.02 -15.61
N PHE A 50 -7.53 1.08 -15.12
CA PHE A 50 -8.28 2.16 -14.46
C PHE A 50 -9.24 2.88 -15.41
N LYS A 51 -8.92 2.98 -16.70
CA LYS A 51 -9.84 3.51 -17.73
C LYS A 51 -11.16 2.73 -17.81
N LYS A 52 -11.13 1.42 -17.58
CA LYS A 52 -12.26 0.51 -17.74
C LYS A 52 -13.12 0.38 -16.48
N LEU A 53 -12.63 0.83 -15.34
CA LEU A 53 -13.34 0.71 -14.06
C LEU A 53 -14.46 1.77 -13.95
N PRO A 54 -15.53 1.47 -13.21
CA PRO A 54 -16.51 2.47 -12.82
C PRO A 54 -15.84 3.64 -12.10
N LYS A 55 -16.27 4.88 -12.42
CA LYS A 55 -15.74 6.07 -11.73
C LYS A 55 -15.96 5.96 -10.22
N ARG A 56 -15.04 6.53 -9.43
CA ARG A 56 -15.06 6.51 -7.97
C ARG A 56 -14.82 5.13 -7.34
N THR A 57 -14.27 4.18 -8.10
CA THR A 57 -13.78 2.93 -7.51
C THR A 57 -12.67 3.25 -6.51
N ASP A 58 -12.69 2.58 -5.35
CA ASP A 58 -11.61 2.63 -4.39
C ASP A 58 -10.44 1.77 -4.91
N ILE A 59 -9.31 2.40 -5.19
CA ILE A 59 -8.09 1.69 -5.60
C ILE A 59 -7.18 1.57 -4.39
N ARG A 60 -7.08 0.39 -3.83
CA ARG A 60 -6.28 0.12 -2.64
C ARG A 60 -4.94 -0.48 -3.04
N PHE A 61 -3.89 0.31 -2.97
CA PHE A 61 -2.54 -0.15 -3.15
C PHE A 61 -2.06 -0.89 -1.91
N ILE A 62 -1.76 -2.17 -2.10
CA ILE A 62 -1.25 -3.08 -1.10
C ILE A 62 0.03 -3.74 -1.63
N GLY A 63 0.56 -4.68 -0.92
CA GLY A 63 1.71 -5.46 -1.31
C GLY A 63 2.44 -5.93 -0.07
N ALA A 64 3.73 -6.27 -0.21
CA ALA A 64 4.56 -6.44 0.96
C ALA A 64 4.62 -5.10 1.73
N GLU A 65 5.11 -4.05 1.07
CA GLU A 65 5.01 -2.67 1.56
C GLU A 65 4.90 -1.71 0.36
N PRO A 66 3.73 -1.11 0.09
CA PRO A 66 3.52 -0.28 -1.09
C PRO A 66 4.50 0.87 -1.24
N THR A 67 4.97 1.45 -0.12
CA THR A 67 5.92 2.56 -0.13
C THR A 67 7.32 2.14 -0.62
N MET A 68 7.58 0.85 -0.79
CA MET A 68 8.83 0.33 -1.36
C MET A 68 8.80 0.24 -2.90
N ASN A 69 7.64 0.48 -3.53
CA ASN A 69 7.56 0.62 -4.98
C ASN A 69 7.76 2.10 -5.36
N ASP A 70 8.81 2.39 -6.11
CA ASP A 70 9.14 3.77 -6.53
C ASP A 70 8.09 4.39 -7.46
N GLY A 71 7.28 3.56 -8.12
CA GLY A 71 6.15 4.00 -8.96
C GLY A 71 4.86 4.33 -8.18
N LEU A 72 4.83 4.22 -6.85
CA LEU A 72 3.61 4.39 -6.06
C LEU A 72 2.93 5.74 -6.29
N PHE A 73 3.70 6.83 -6.29
CA PHE A 73 3.13 8.18 -6.49
C PHE A 73 2.49 8.33 -7.88
N GLU A 74 3.11 7.72 -8.89
CA GLU A 74 2.57 7.74 -10.25
C GLU A 74 1.28 6.91 -10.34
N MET A 75 1.24 5.72 -9.74
CA MET A 75 0.02 4.91 -9.66
C MET A 75 -1.14 5.67 -9.00
N ILE A 76 -0.86 6.43 -7.92
CA ILE A 76 -1.85 7.28 -7.25
C ILE A 76 -2.35 8.38 -8.19
N LYS A 77 -1.45 9.08 -8.89
CA LYS A 77 -1.81 10.14 -9.85
C LYS A 77 -2.66 9.58 -11.00
N ILE A 78 -2.32 8.41 -11.55
CA ILE A 78 -3.09 7.75 -12.59
C ILE A 78 -4.50 7.41 -12.08
N ALA A 79 -4.63 6.85 -10.88
CA ALA A 79 -5.94 6.58 -10.28
C ALA A 79 -6.78 7.87 -10.15
N LYS A 80 -6.18 8.98 -9.72
CA LYS A 80 -6.85 10.31 -9.65
C LYS A 80 -7.26 10.82 -11.02
N LYS A 81 -6.41 10.69 -12.03
CA LYS A 81 -6.69 11.08 -13.42
C LYS A 81 -8.00 10.45 -13.91
N TYR A 82 -8.27 9.20 -13.57
CA TYR A 82 -9.50 8.48 -13.92
C TYR A 82 -10.62 8.61 -12.89
N LYS A 83 -10.52 9.56 -11.95
CA LYS A 83 -11.54 9.89 -10.94
C LYS A 83 -11.81 8.76 -9.95
N HIS A 84 -10.82 7.91 -9.69
CA HIS A 84 -10.84 6.93 -8.62
C HIS A 84 -10.38 7.52 -7.27
N ARG A 85 -10.56 6.75 -6.21
CA ARG A 85 -10.18 7.11 -4.84
C ARG A 85 -8.98 6.26 -4.41
N PRO A 86 -7.73 6.68 -4.65
CA PRO A 86 -6.54 5.94 -4.25
C PRO A 86 -6.40 5.86 -2.74
N GLN A 87 -6.09 4.66 -2.27
CA GLN A 87 -5.87 4.30 -0.88
C GLN A 87 -4.58 3.51 -0.76
N ILE A 88 -3.91 3.57 0.39
CA ILE A 88 -2.79 2.67 0.71
C ILE A 88 -2.99 1.96 2.05
N LEU A 89 -2.49 0.73 2.14
CA LEU A 89 -2.23 0.05 3.42
C LEU A 89 -0.73 -0.07 3.57
N THR A 90 -0.17 0.49 4.62
CA THR A 90 1.28 0.58 4.82
C THR A 90 1.69 0.21 6.24
N ASN A 91 2.90 -0.31 6.39
CA ASN A 91 3.53 -0.47 7.69
C ASN A 91 3.97 0.87 8.31
N GLY A 92 3.97 1.96 7.55
CA GLY A 92 4.20 3.32 8.02
C GLY A 92 5.67 3.70 8.27
N LEU A 93 6.66 2.83 8.06
CA LEU A 93 8.05 3.18 8.38
C LEU A 93 8.57 4.37 7.57
N LYS A 94 8.15 4.53 6.30
CA LYS A 94 8.51 5.70 5.49
C LYS A 94 7.73 6.97 5.87
N LEU A 95 6.61 6.86 6.58
CA LEU A 95 5.83 8.02 7.01
C LEU A 95 6.53 8.86 8.10
N GLY A 96 7.55 8.32 8.74
CA GLY A 96 8.42 9.09 9.62
C GLY A 96 9.31 10.13 8.91
N GLN A 97 9.25 10.20 7.59
CA GLN A 97 9.98 11.15 6.74
C GLN A 97 9.00 12.22 6.26
N GLU A 98 9.10 13.45 6.77
CA GLU A 98 8.16 14.54 6.50
C GLU A 98 7.98 14.80 4.99
N GLN A 99 9.08 14.87 4.24
CA GLN A 99 9.03 15.11 2.80
C GLN A 99 8.25 14.02 2.07
N TYR A 100 8.40 12.75 2.47
CA TYR A 100 7.66 11.63 1.88
C TYR A 100 6.14 11.79 2.09
N VAL A 101 5.73 12.21 3.28
CA VAL A 101 4.31 12.45 3.61
C VAL A 101 3.74 13.61 2.78
N ILE A 102 4.51 14.70 2.63
CA ILE A 102 4.13 15.84 1.79
C ILE A 102 3.91 15.39 0.34
N ASP A 103 4.83 14.61 -0.21
CA ASP A 103 4.76 14.13 -1.60
C ASP A 103 3.62 13.13 -1.79
N LEU A 104 3.39 12.25 -0.81
CA LEU A 104 2.26 11.33 -0.80
C LEU A 104 0.92 12.09 -0.82
N LYS A 105 0.78 13.13 -0.01
CA LYS A 105 -0.40 14.00 -0.01
C LYS A 105 -0.57 14.70 -1.36
N LYS A 106 0.50 15.28 -1.92
CA LYS A 106 0.49 15.95 -3.22
C LYS A 106 0.13 15.01 -4.38
N SER A 107 0.43 13.71 -4.28
CA SER A 107 0.04 12.73 -5.29
C SER A 107 -1.47 12.53 -5.40
N GLY A 108 -2.24 12.97 -4.40
CA GLY A 108 -3.70 12.91 -4.39
C GLY A 108 -4.27 11.70 -3.66
N LEU A 109 -3.52 11.10 -2.74
CA LEU A 109 -4.02 10.02 -1.89
C LEU A 109 -5.28 10.43 -1.15
N ASN A 110 -6.30 9.55 -1.14
CA ASN A 110 -7.57 9.79 -0.46
C ASN A 110 -7.63 9.19 0.94
N TRP A 111 -6.99 8.06 1.15
CA TRP A 111 -7.04 7.35 2.42
C TRP A 111 -5.76 6.54 2.67
N LEU A 112 -5.39 6.46 3.93
CA LEU A 112 -4.23 5.71 4.40
C LEU A 112 -4.63 4.85 5.59
N GLY A 113 -4.33 3.55 5.49
CA GLY A 113 -4.39 2.60 6.60
C GLY A 113 -2.99 2.30 7.10
N LEU A 114 -2.79 2.44 8.41
CA LEU A 114 -1.52 2.17 9.07
C LEU A 114 -1.60 0.84 9.81
N SER A 115 -0.69 -0.09 9.50
CA SER A 115 -0.57 -1.36 10.23
C SER A 115 0.18 -1.14 11.55
N MET A 116 -0.48 -1.43 12.67
CA MET A 116 0.02 -1.21 14.03
C MET A 116 -0.13 -2.49 14.87
N ASN A 117 0.54 -3.59 14.46
CA ASN A 117 0.38 -4.91 15.12
C ASN A 117 0.75 -4.91 16.61
N GLY A 118 1.75 -4.14 17.00
CA GLY A 118 2.22 -4.01 18.38
C GLY A 118 1.80 -2.70 19.07
N GLY A 119 1.01 -1.84 18.42
CA GLY A 119 0.71 -0.52 18.97
C GLY A 119 1.99 0.29 19.23
N LEU A 120 2.28 0.59 20.49
CA LEU A 120 3.53 1.27 20.93
C LEU A 120 4.41 0.35 21.80
N ASP A 121 4.25 -0.98 21.72
CA ASP A 121 4.95 -1.96 22.51
C ASP A 121 5.96 -2.75 21.65
N ASP A 122 7.25 -2.58 21.93
CA ASP A 122 8.31 -3.28 21.22
C ASP A 122 8.38 -4.78 21.52
N GLU A 123 7.87 -5.26 22.66
CA GLU A 123 7.85 -6.71 22.95
C GLU A 123 6.85 -7.43 22.04
N VAL A 124 5.71 -6.80 21.76
CA VAL A 124 4.74 -7.32 20.78
C VAL A 124 5.35 -7.30 19.39
N TYR A 125 6.02 -6.22 18.99
CA TYR A 125 6.70 -6.16 17.68
C TYR A 125 7.81 -7.20 17.52
N LYS A 126 8.61 -7.46 18.55
CA LYS A 126 9.62 -8.53 18.52
C LYS A 126 8.98 -9.89 18.24
N ARG A 127 7.84 -10.16 18.88
CA ARG A 127 7.14 -11.44 18.78
C ARG A 127 6.52 -11.67 17.40
N PHE A 128 5.89 -10.65 16.82
CA PHE A 128 5.10 -10.79 15.58
C PHE A 128 5.81 -10.25 14.34
N ASP A 129 6.63 -9.22 14.50
CA ASP A 129 7.23 -8.47 13.40
C ASP A 129 8.76 -8.59 13.35
N ASN A 130 9.36 -9.44 14.19
CA ASN A 130 10.80 -9.70 14.26
C ASN A 130 11.66 -8.43 14.44
N GLY A 131 11.16 -7.42 15.17
CA GLY A 131 11.90 -6.17 15.32
C GLY A 131 11.39 -5.26 16.43
N LYS A 132 11.99 -4.09 16.54
CA LYS A 132 11.60 -3.02 17.44
C LYS A 132 11.09 -1.83 16.62
N TYR A 133 9.79 -1.67 16.52
CA TYR A 133 9.18 -0.69 15.62
C TYR A 133 8.35 0.39 16.33
N ALA A 134 8.12 0.29 17.65
CA ALA A 134 7.28 1.22 18.40
C ALA A 134 7.67 2.69 18.19
N LYS A 135 8.96 3.03 18.30
CA LYS A 135 9.46 4.39 18.07
C LYS A 135 9.26 4.88 16.64
N LEU A 136 9.48 3.99 15.65
CA LEU A 136 9.29 4.33 14.22
C LEU A 136 7.81 4.50 13.89
N LYS A 137 6.95 3.63 14.42
CA LYS A 137 5.50 3.71 14.25
C LYS A 137 4.92 4.98 14.89
N LYS A 138 5.42 5.39 16.07
CA LYS A 138 5.02 6.64 16.70
C LYS A 138 5.29 7.87 15.84
N ARG A 139 6.32 7.85 15.00
CA ARG A 139 6.62 8.95 14.08
C ARG A 139 5.68 9.01 12.87
N ALA A 140 4.98 7.91 12.59
CA ALA A 140 4.01 7.83 11.49
C ALA A 140 2.61 8.31 11.90
N LEU A 141 2.38 8.55 13.17
CA LEU A 141 1.14 9.10 13.75
C LEU A 141 1.20 10.62 13.80
#